data_b052094fcde9653016fe92df4e9f8cdf
#
_entry.id   b052094fcde9653016fe92df4e9f8cdf
#
_cell.length_a   1.000
_cell.length_b   1.000
_cell.length_c   1.000
_cell.angle_alpha   90.00
_cell.angle_beta   90.00
_cell.angle_gamma   90.00
#
_symmetry.space_group_name_H-M   'P 1'
#
loop_
_entity.id
_entity.type
_entity.pdbx_description
1 polymer ?
#
loop_
_entity_poly.entity_id
_entity_poly.type
_entity_poly.pdbx_seq_one_letter_code
_entity_poly.pdbx_strand_id
1 'polypeptide(L)'
;MATHTTLSPRQLTLAVAVVALGGALGTALRDLSLKLNSTTLFAHVVGSSGWAPRVPWVLALINLVGVYAATKALRGPLAHHDPNDLTRLVVITGFFGGFTSYSSLFVSLNDIWHVSIAGAVLTGLGAVLSGAGAAWLGARRRQR
;
A
#
# COMPACT_ATOMS: atom_id res chain seq x y z
N MET A 1 5.64 -19.48 -26.46
CA MET A 1 6.23 -20.26 -25.37
C MET A 1 7.11 -19.31 -24.56
N ALA A 2 6.67 -18.92 -23.36
CA ALA A 2 7.48 -18.07 -22.48
C ALA A 2 8.58 -18.95 -21.87
N THR A 3 9.83 -18.68 -22.19
CA THR A 3 10.99 -19.32 -21.55
C THR A 3 10.98 -18.87 -20.09
N HIS A 4 10.62 -19.78 -19.19
CA HIS A 4 10.80 -19.59 -17.76
C HIS A 4 12.31 -19.53 -17.47
N THR A 5 12.87 -18.34 -17.44
CA THR A 5 14.25 -18.14 -17.00
C THR A 5 14.31 -18.45 -15.50
N THR A 6 14.76 -19.64 -15.14
CA THR A 6 15.00 -20.00 -13.73
C THR A 6 16.18 -19.17 -13.22
N LEU A 7 15.93 -18.38 -12.17
CA LEU A 7 17.00 -17.62 -11.52
C LEU A 7 18.05 -18.55 -10.93
N SER A 8 19.32 -18.21 -11.08
CA SER A 8 20.39 -18.91 -10.40
C SER A 8 20.27 -18.73 -8.88
N PRO A 9 20.80 -19.67 -8.05
CA PRO A 9 20.73 -19.55 -6.58
C PRO A 9 21.24 -18.20 -6.04
N ARG A 10 22.29 -17.66 -6.64
CA ARG A 10 22.84 -16.34 -6.28
C ARG A 10 21.88 -15.20 -6.62
N GLN A 11 21.25 -15.24 -7.79
CA GLN A 11 20.24 -14.24 -8.19
C GLN A 11 19.02 -14.30 -7.29
N LEU A 12 18.59 -15.49 -6.89
CA LEU A 12 17.49 -15.66 -5.96
C LEU A 12 17.82 -15.06 -4.59
N THR A 13 19.01 -15.33 -4.05
CA THR A 13 19.47 -14.76 -2.77
C THR A 13 19.50 -13.24 -2.83
N LEU A 14 20.04 -12.67 -3.90
CA LEU A 14 20.07 -11.22 -4.10
C LEU A 14 18.67 -10.63 -4.20
N ALA A 15 17.77 -11.26 -4.95
CA ALA A 15 16.39 -10.83 -5.09
C ALA A 15 15.68 -10.82 -3.73
N VAL A 16 15.83 -11.87 -2.93
CA VAL A 16 15.27 -11.95 -1.57
C VAL A 16 15.85 -10.84 -0.67
N ALA A 17 17.17 -10.64 -0.71
CA ALA A 17 17.83 -9.62 0.11
C ALA A 17 17.34 -8.20 -0.23
N VAL A 18 17.23 -7.85 -1.52
CA VAL A 18 16.79 -6.50 -1.93
C VAL A 18 15.30 -6.29 -1.63
N VAL A 19 14.46 -7.33 -1.78
CA VAL A 19 13.04 -7.25 -1.39
C VAL A 19 12.90 -7.07 0.11
N ALA A 20 13.69 -7.80 0.92
CA ALA A 20 13.68 -7.67 2.37
C ALA A 20 14.11 -6.26 2.82
N LEU A 21 15.17 -5.70 2.23
CA LEU A 21 15.63 -4.33 2.51
C LEU A 21 14.57 -3.29 2.10
N GLY A 22 14.02 -3.41 0.91
CA GLY A 22 12.94 -2.54 0.45
C GLY A 22 11.72 -2.62 1.38
N GLY A 23 11.32 -3.83 1.76
CA GLY A 23 10.20 -4.08 2.68
C GLY A 23 10.44 -3.49 4.07
N ALA A 24 11.64 -3.63 4.62
CA ALA A 24 12.03 -3.03 5.90
C ALA A 24 11.92 -1.50 5.86
N LEU A 25 12.44 -0.86 4.79
CA LEU A 25 12.33 0.59 4.59
C LEU A 25 10.88 1.05 4.43
N GLY A 26 10.10 0.34 3.61
CA GLY A 26 8.68 0.64 3.42
C GLY A 26 7.88 0.54 4.72
N THR A 27 8.09 -0.52 5.50
CA THR A 27 7.44 -0.72 6.79
C THR A 27 7.87 0.34 7.81
N ALA A 28 9.17 0.67 7.88
CA ALA A 28 9.68 1.70 8.77
C ALA A 28 9.05 3.08 8.45
N LEU A 29 8.96 3.43 7.17
CA LEU A 29 8.32 4.69 6.75
C LEU A 29 6.83 4.71 7.08
N ARG A 30 6.12 3.60 6.88
CA ARG A 30 4.72 3.47 7.28
C ARG A 30 4.55 3.68 8.79
N ASP A 31 5.34 2.98 9.60
CA ASP A 31 5.26 3.07 11.07
C ASP A 31 5.60 4.47 11.57
N LEU A 32 6.60 5.12 10.97
CA LEU A 32 6.91 6.51 11.26
C LEU A 32 5.74 7.45 10.92
N SER A 33 5.12 7.27 9.75
CA SER A 33 3.96 8.06 9.33
C SER A 33 2.78 7.88 10.27
N LEU A 34 2.54 6.66 10.76
CA LEU A 34 1.48 6.36 11.73
C LEU A 34 1.76 7.02 13.10
N LYS A 35 3.01 7.01 13.56
CA LYS A 35 3.42 7.65 14.83
C LYS A 35 3.31 9.18 14.77
N LEU A 36 3.71 9.79 13.67
CA LEU A 36 3.63 11.24 13.50
C LEU A 36 2.19 11.75 13.48
N ASN A 37 1.22 10.89 13.19
CA ASN A 37 -0.18 11.27 13.06
C ASN A 37 -1.07 10.76 14.21
N SER A 38 -0.52 10.18 15.26
CA SER A 38 -1.28 9.74 16.43
C SER A 38 -1.89 10.89 17.24
N THR A 39 -1.58 12.15 16.91
CA THR A 39 -1.98 13.35 17.62
C THR A 39 -2.88 14.24 16.76
N THR A 40 -4.19 14.14 16.92
CA THR A 40 -5.14 15.26 16.84
C THR A 40 -5.74 15.68 15.50
N LEU A 41 -5.08 15.54 14.33
CA LEU A 41 -5.59 16.14 13.09
C LEU A 41 -6.94 15.55 12.61
N PHE A 42 -7.12 14.24 12.71
CA PHE A 42 -8.36 13.60 12.26
C PHE A 42 -9.48 13.58 13.32
N ALA A 43 -9.14 13.62 14.61
CA ALA A 43 -10.15 13.60 15.67
C ALA A 43 -11.08 14.83 15.62
N HIS A 44 -10.56 15.99 15.23
CA HIS A 44 -11.36 17.20 15.07
C HIS A 44 -12.31 17.17 13.85
N VAL A 45 -11.93 16.45 12.79
CA VAL A 45 -12.72 16.40 11.56
C VAL A 45 -13.79 15.31 11.59
N VAL A 46 -13.49 14.17 12.24
CA VAL A 46 -14.32 12.96 12.17
C VAL A 46 -15.25 12.84 13.38
N GLY A 47 -15.03 13.62 14.43
CA GLY A 47 -15.78 13.55 15.68
C GLY A 47 -15.30 12.43 16.60
N SER A 48 -15.87 12.36 17.82
CA SER A 48 -15.44 11.43 18.88
C SER A 48 -16.37 10.23 19.09
N SER A 49 -17.51 10.17 18.39
CA SER A 49 -18.54 9.13 18.60
C SER A 49 -18.83 8.31 17.36
N GLY A 50 -19.31 7.08 17.57
CA GLY A 50 -19.68 6.15 16.49
C GLY A 50 -18.52 5.34 15.94
N TRP A 51 -18.66 4.88 14.71
CA TRP A 51 -17.69 4.01 14.02
C TRP A 51 -16.61 4.79 13.25
N ALA A 52 -16.91 6.00 12.80
CA ALA A 52 -16.02 6.79 11.95
C ALA A 52 -14.65 7.11 12.57
N PRO A 53 -14.52 7.40 13.89
CA PRO A 53 -13.22 7.56 14.53
C PRO A 53 -12.35 6.29 14.56
N ARG A 54 -12.96 5.12 14.41
CA ARG A 54 -12.24 3.84 14.36
C ARG A 54 -11.65 3.50 13.00
N VAL A 55 -12.03 4.26 11.97
CA VAL A 55 -11.43 4.11 10.63
C VAL A 55 -9.96 4.54 10.68
N PRO A 56 -9.02 3.71 10.20
CA PRO A 56 -7.61 4.04 10.20
C PRO A 56 -7.29 5.00 9.03
N TRP A 57 -7.74 6.25 9.12
CA TRP A 57 -7.67 7.24 8.04
C TRP A 57 -6.27 7.44 7.48
N VAL A 58 -5.27 7.47 8.36
CA VAL A 58 -3.87 7.64 7.96
C VAL A 58 -3.38 6.45 7.18
N LEU A 59 -3.70 5.25 7.64
CA LEU A 59 -3.35 4.01 6.94
C LEU A 59 -4.06 3.94 5.57
N ALA A 60 -5.33 4.38 5.52
CA ALA A 60 -6.06 4.48 4.25
C ALA A 60 -5.36 5.44 3.28
N LEU A 61 -4.91 6.60 3.74
CA LEU A 61 -4.16 7.56 2.94
C LEU A 61 -2.81 6.99 2.47
N ILE A 62 -2.05 6.35 3.37
CA ILE A 62 -0.79 5.68 3.04
C ILE A 62 -1.00 4.64 1.94
N ASN A 63 -2.04 3.80 2.06
CA ASN A 63 -2.36 2.80 1.06
C ASN A 63 -2.72 3.43 -0.30
N LEU A 64 -3.53 4.50 -0.32
CA LEU A 64 -3.87 5.21 -1.56
C LEU A 64 -2.65 5.82 -2.24
N VAL A 65 -1.82 6.52 -1.49
CA VAL A 65 -0.58 7.13 -1.99
C VAL A 65 0.38 6.04 -2.48
N GLY A 66 0.55 4.97 -1.73
CA GLY A 66 1.40 3.85 -2.09
C GLY A 66 0.95 3.14 -3.36
N VAL A 67 -0.34 2.83 -3.49
CA VAL A 67 -0.91 2.19 -4.70
C VAL A 67 -0.77 3.12 -5.92
N TYR A 68 -1.10 4.40 -5.76
CA TYR A 68 -0.95 5.39 -6.85
C TYR A 68 0.52 5.49 -7.30
N ALA A 69 1.45 5.65 -6.35
CA ALA A 69 2.87 5.82 -6.65
C ALA A 69 3.49 4.55 -7.27
N ALA A 70 3.16 3.37 -6.73
CA ALA A 70 3.59 2.09 -7.29
C ALA A 70 3.10 1.90 -8.73
N THR A 71 1.82 2.16 -8.98
CA THR A 71 1.23 2.03 -10.31
C THR A 71 1.84 3.03 -11.29
N LYS A 72 2.06 4.27 -10.84
CA LYS A 72 2.71 5.30 -11.66
C LYS A 72 4.17 4.96 -11.97
N ALA A 73 4.92 4.41 -11.01
CA ALA A 73 6.29 3.95 -11.22
C ALA A 73 6.34 2.81 -12.25
N LEU A 74 5.43 1.83 -12.16
CA LEU A 74 5.31 0.72 -13.11
C LEU A 74 4.96 1.17 -14.54
N ARG A 75 4.23 2.28 -14.69
CA ARG A 75 3.85 2.84 -16.00
C ARG A 75 4.82 3.91 -16.52
N GLY A 76 5.75 4.35 -15.68
CA GLY A 76 6.75 5.39 -15.97
C GLY A 76 8.17 4.83 -15.93
N PRO A 77 8.97 5.21 -14.91
CA PRO A 77 10.40 4.90 -14.88
C PRO A 77 10.72 3.40 -14.86
N LEU A 78 9.81 2.56 -14.32
CA LEU A 78 10.01 1.11 -14.24
C LEU A 78 9.29 0.33 -15.35
N ALA A 79 8.68 1.01 -16.33
CA ALA A 79 7.89 0.36 -17.38
C ALA A 79 8.72 -0.58 -18.27
N HIS A 80 10.00 -0.26 -18.45
CA HIS A 80 10.92 -1.01 -19.33
C HIS A 80 11.83 -1.98 -18.55
N HIS A 81 11.69 -2.05 -17.21
CA HIS A 81 12.45 -2.98 -16.40
C HIS A 81 11.78 -4.36 -16.40
N ASP A 82 12.59 -5.40 -16.55
CA ASP A 82 12.10 -6.78 -16.43
C ASP A 82 11.48 -7.02 -15.05
N PRO A 83 10.46 -7.92 -14.95
CA PRO A 83 9.86 -8.26 -13.65
C PRO A 83 10.86 -8.72 -12.58
N ASN A 84 11.97 -9.33 -12.99
CA ASN A 84 13.04 -9.82 -12.13
C ASN A 84 14.20 -8.81 -11.94
N ASP A 85 14.09 -7.60 -12.49
CA ASP A 85 15.06 -6.54 -12.28
C ASP A 85 15.09 -6.15 -10.78
N LEU A 86 16.30 -6.07 -10.22
CA LEU A 86 16.49 -5.78 -8.80
C LEU A 86 15.87 -4.43 -8.39
N THR A 87 15.92 -3.43 -9.28
CA THR A 87 15.31 -2.11 -9.03
C THR A 87 13.79 -2.24 -8.90
N ARG A 88 13.16 -3.00 -9.80
CA ARG A 88 11.72 -3.25 -9.74
C ARG A 88 11.35 -4.07 -8.51
N LEU A 89 12.13 -5.07 -8.17
CA LEU A 89 11.91 -5.91 -6.99
C LEU A 89 12.04 -5.09 -5.69
N VAL A 90 13.09 -4.28 -5.53
CA VAL A 90 13.27 -3.47 -4.31
C VAL A 90 12.20 -2.40 -4.17
N VAL A 91 11.82 -1.72 -5.26
CA VAL A 91 10.87 -0.61 -5.21
C VAL A 91 9.44 -1.12 -5.10
N ILE A 92 9.01 -2.01 -6.01
CA ILE A 92 7.59 -2.40 -6.08
C ILE A 92 7.28 -3.48 -5.05
N THR A 93 8.00 -4.61 -5.10
CA THR A 93 7.72 -5.75 -4.23
C THR A 93 8.18 -5.48 -2.80
N GLY A 94 9.38 -4.92 -2.62
CA GLY A 94 9.92 -4.58 -1.32
C GLY A 94 9.26 -3.33 -0.73
N PHE A 95 9.66 -2.15 -1.20
CA PHE A 95 9.29 -0.89 -0.57
C PHE A 95 7.76 -0.66 -0.55
N PHE A 96 7.09 -0.66 -1.71
CA PHE A 96 5.64 -0.45 -1.73
C PHE A 96 4.86 -1.61 -1.09
N GLY A 97 5.36 -2.85 -1.20
CA GLY A 97 4.79 -4.00 -0.49
C GLY A 97 4.85 -3.87 1.03
N GLY A 98 5.94 -3.32 1.58
CA GLY A 98 6.08 -3.03 3.01
C GLY A 98 5.37 -1.74 3.44
N PHE A 99 5.33 -0.73 2.58
CA PHE A 99 4.71 0.57 2.85
C PHE A 99 3.18 0.48 2.94
N THR A 100 2.54 -0.28 2.03
CA THR A 100 1.08 -0.51 2.04
C THR A 100 0.73 -1.70 2.94
N SER A 101 -0.42 -1.66 3.62
CA SER A 101 -0.87 -2.76 4.47
C SER A 101 -2.39 -2.86 4.48
N TYR A 102 -2.90 -3.92 3.87
CA TYR A 102 -4.32 -4.27 3.98
C TYR A 102 -4.65 -5.09 5.22
N SER A 103 -3.69 -5.82 5.80
CA SER A 103 -3.90 -6.61 7.01
C SER A 103 -4.33 -5.73 8.20
N SER A 104 -3.71 -4.56 8.37
CA SER A 104 -4.08 -3.59 9.40
C SER A 104 -5.49 -3.01 9.18
N LEU A 105 -5.95 -2.91 7.93
CA LEU A 105 -7.34 -2.53 7.63
C LEU A 105 -8.32 -3.58 8.15
N PHE A 106 -8.04 -4.88 7.97
CA PHE A 106 -8.91 -5.96 8.46
C PHE A 106 -9.04 -5.96 9.98
N VAL A 107 -7.97 -5.66 10.71
CA VAL A 107 -8.04 -5.48 12.18
C VAL A 107 -9.01 -4.35 12.53
N SER A 108 -8.87 -3.19 11.87
CA SER A 108 -9.78 -2.06 12.10
C SER A 108 -11.22 -2.34 11.68
N LEU A 109 -11.44 -3.11 10.60
CA LEU A 109 -12.78 -3.53 10.19
C LEU A 109 -13.45 -4.42 11.26
N ASN A 110 -12.68 -5.29 11.91
CA ASN A 110 -13.20 -6.08 13.01
C ASN A 110 -13.64 -5.19 14.20
N ASP A 111 -12.85 -4.19 14.56
CA ASP A 111 -13.21 -3.25 15.63
C ASP A 111 -14.45 -2.41 15.27
N ILE A 112 -14.59 -2.01 14.02
CA ILE A 112 -15.77 -1.28 13.51
C ILE A 112 -16.99 -2.20 13.50
N TRP A 113 -16.83 -3.47 13.13
CA TRP A 113 -17.91 -4.46 13.06
C TRP A 113 -18.68 -4.61 14.38
N HIS A 114 -17.98 -4.61 15.51
CA HIS A 114 -18.58 -4.68 16.83
C HIS A 114 -19.37 -3.43 17.24
N VAL A 115 -19.20 -2.32 16.52
CA VAL A 115 -19.92 -1.06 16.76
C VAL A 115 -20.98 -0.81 15.70
N SER A 116 -20.67 -1.12 14.44
CA SER A 116 -21.57 -0.90 13.30
C SER A 116 -21.20 -1.80 12.13
N ILE A 117 -22.03 -2.78 11.85
CA ILE A 117 -21.87 -3.65 10.66
C ILE A 117 -21.89 -2.80 9.38
N ALA A 118 -22.82 -1.86 9.28
CA ALA A 118 -22.88 -0.96 8.12
C ALA A 118 -21.60 -0.12 8.00
N GLY A 119 -21.03 0.37 9.11
CA GLY A 119 -19.77 1.10 9.13
C GLY A 119 -18.59 0.25 8.65
N ALA A 120 -18.50 -1.02 9.07
CA ALA A 120 -17.47 -1.94 8.60
C ALA A 120 -17.59 -2.22 7.10
N VAL A 121 -18.80 -2.50 6.61
CA VAL A 121 -19.05 -2.73 5.17
C VAL A 121 -18.71 -1.50 4.34
N LEU A 122 -19.15 -0.32 4.75
CA LEU A 122 -18.86 0.94 4.03
C LEU A 122 -17.35 1.24 4.01
N THR A 123 -16.66 1.03 5.14
CA THR A 123 -15.20 1.21 5.21
C THR A 123 -14.47 0.23 4.31
N GLY A 124 -14.84 -1.05 4.31
CA GLY A 124 -14.23 -2.07 3.47
C GLY A 124 -14.44 -1.79 1.98
N LEU A 125 -15.68 -1.51 1.56
CA LEU A 125 -16.00 -1.13 0.17
C LEU A 125 -15.28 0.15 -0.24
N GLY A 126 -15.28 1.17 0.62
CA GLY A 126 -14.58 2.43 0.39
C GLY A 126 -13.09 2.23 0.17
N ALA A 127 -12.45 1.36 0.97
CA ALA A 127 -11.03 1.04 0.82
C ALA A 127 -10.72 0.34 -0.52
N VAL A 128 -11.55 -0.62 -0.93
CA VAL A 128 -11.38 -1.33 -2.21
C VAL A 128 -11.60 -0.38 -3.39
N LEU A 129 -12.68 0.39 -3.40
CA LEU A 129 -13.01 1.29 -4.51
C LEU A 129 -11.99 2.43 -4.63
N SER A 130 -11.58 3.01 -3.51
CA SER A 130 -10.57 4.08 -3.51
C SER A 130 -9.19 3.56 -3.93
N GLY A 131 -8.81 2.35 -3.51
CA GLY A 131 -7.58 1.67 -3.95
C GLY A 131 -7.59 1.40 -5.45
N ALA A 132 -8.71 0.89 -6.01
CA ALA A 132 -8.88 0.69 -7.44
C ALA A 132 -8.82 2.03 -8.21
N GLY A 133 -9.44 3.07 -7.68
CA GLY A 133 -9.37 4.43 -8.24
C GLY A 133 -7.95 4.99 -8.26
N ALA A 134 -7.21 4.81 -7.16
CA ALA A 134 -5.81 5.24 -7.07
C ALA A 134 -4.92 4.49 -8.07
N ALA A 135 -5.11 3.18 -8.23
CA ALA A 135 -4.40 2.37 -9.21
C ALA A 135 -4.72 2.85 -10.63
N TRP A 136 -5.99 3.09 -10.94
CA TRP A 136 -6.41 3.57 -12.25
C TRP A 136 -5.84 4.96 -12.58
N LEU A 137 -5.87 5.90 -11.63
CA LEU A 137 -5.26 7.22 -11.78
C LEU A 137 -3.75 7.14 -12.01
N GLY A 138 -3.06 6.27 -11.25
CA GLY A 138 -1.63 6.01 -11.43
C GLY A 138 -1.31 5.38 -12.79
N ALA A 139 -2.24 4.57 -13.34
CA ALA A 139 -2.10 3.91 -14.63
C ALA A 139 -2.36 4.83 -15.83
N ARG A 140 -3.06 5.97 -15.64
CA ARG A 140 -3.34 6.91 -16.73
C ARG A 140 -2.04 7.47 -17.29
N ARG A 141 -1.80 7.26 -18.60
CA ARG A 141 -0.74 7.96 -19.32
C ARG A 141 -1.16 9.42 -19.47
N ARG A 142 -0.31 10.37 -19.09
CA ARG A 142 -0.43 11.74 -19.62
C ARG A 142 -0.20 11.60 -21.14
N GLN A 143 -1.24 11.76 -21.93
CA GLN A 143 -1.08 12.02 -23.36
C GLN A 143 -0.35 13.36 -23.47
N ARG A 144 0.92 13.29 -23.85
CA ARG A 144 1.68 14.43 -24.36
C ARG A 144 1.77 14.28 -25.87
#